data_8fc2b452e2e7104f5722fe782f96239f
#
_entry.id   8fc2b452e2e7104f5722fe782f96239f
#
_cell.length_a   1.000
_cell.length_b   1.000
_cell.length_c   1.000
_cell.angle_alpha   90.00
_cell.angle_beta   90.00
_cell.angle_gamma   90.00
#
_symmetry.space_group_name_H-M   'P 1'
#
loop_
_entity.id
_entity.type
_entity.pdbx_description
1 polymer ?
#
loop_
_entity_poly.entity_id
_entity_poly.type
_entity_poly.pdbx_seq_one_letter_code
_entity_poly.pdbx_strand_id
1 'polypeptide(L)' 'MQYKIIEADTREIMEKFINRRLGNGWKLHGGLSVGRVFMQAMTKQDIKSETKKG' A
#
# COMPACT_ATOMS: atom_id res chain seq x y z
N MET A 1 -5.48 -12.07 0.62
CA MET A 1 -4.97 -10.72 0.89
C MET A 1 -3.55 -10.55 0.36
N GLN A 2 -3.27 -9.43 -0.24
CA GLN A 2 -1.95 -9.16 -0.77
C GLN A 2 -1.24 -8.16 0.13
N TYR A 3 0.06 -8.26 0.22
CA TYR A 3 0.85 -7.40 1.07
C TYR A 3 2.03 -6.88 0.27
N LYS A 4 2.32 -5.59 0.39
CA LYS A 4 3.38 -5.00 -0.37
C LYS A 4 4.03 -3.89 0.44
N ILE A 5 5.35 -3.76 0.30
CA ILE A 5 6.06 -2.67 0.95
C ILE A 5 6.52 -1.73 -0.15
N ILE A 6 6.20 -0.46 0.00
CA ILE A 6 6.58 0.56 -0.95
C ILE A 6 7.73 1.36 -0.38
N GLU A 7 8.76 1.57 -1.19
CA GLU A 7 9.91 2.35 -0.78
C GLU A 7 10.06 3.55 -1.68
N ALA A 8 10.48 4.65 -1.15
CA ALA A 8 10.72 5.84 -1.94
C ALA A 8 11.82 6.67 -1.29
N ASP A 9 12.57 7.39 -2.11
CA ASP A 9 13.68 8.20 -1.62
C ASP A 9 13.20 9.49 -0.98
N THR A 10 12.08 10.01 -1.41
CA THR A 10 11.58 11.26 -0.87
C THR A 10 10.11 11.12 -0.52
N ARG A 11 9.64 12.04 0.33
CA ARG A 11 8.26 12.00 0.74
C ARG A 11 7.33 12.25 -0.43
N GLU A 12 7.72 13.13 -1.34
CA GLU A 12 6.88 13.42 -2.48
C GLU A 12 6.68 12.20 -3.37
N ILE A 13 7.75 11.45 -3.60
CA ILE A 13 7.64 10.26 -4.40
C ILE A 13 6.79 9.22 -3.66
N MET A 14 6.97 9.13 -2.34
CA MET A 14 6.21 8.19 -1.55
C MET A 14 4.72 8.52 -1.65
N GLU A 15 4.36 9.79 -1.57
CA GLU A 15 2.97 10.18 -1.63
C GLU A 15 2.36 9.81 -2.98
N LYS A 16 3.12 9.95 -4.05
CA LYS A 16 2.61 9.61 -5.36
C LYS A 16 2.35 8.12 -5.43
N PHE A 17 3.27 7.31 -4.94
CA PHE A 17 3.12 5.88 -4.97
C PHE A 17 1.93 5.44 -4.12
N ILE A 18 1.80 6.00 -2.94
CA ILE A 18 0.71 5.64 -2.05
C ILE A 18 -0.64 6.01 -2.66
N ASN A 19 -0.75 7.22 -3.20
CA ASN A 19 -2.00 7.66 -3.77
C ASN A 19 -2.40 6.77 -4.95
N ARG A 20 -1.43 6.34 -5.72
CA ARG A 20 -1.70 5.48 -6.84
C ARG A 20 -2.25 4.15 -6.34
N ARG A 21 -1.64 3.59 -5.29
CA ARG A 21 -2.08 2.32 -4.77
C ARG A 21 -3.45 2.42 -4.11
N LEU A 22 -3.71 3.53 -3.43
CA LEU A 22 -5.01 3.72 -2.81
C LEU A 22 -6.10 3.73 -3.88
N GLY A 23 -5.81 4.31 -5.03
CA GLY A 23 -6.75 4.32 -6.12
C GLY A 23 -7.00 2.94 -6.71
N ASN A 24 -6.10 1.99 -6.47
CA ASN A 24 -6.22 0.64 -6.98
C ASN A 24 -6.74 -0.34 -5.92
N GLY A 25 -7.27 0.15 -4.83
CA GLY A 25 -7.84 -0.72 -3.80
C GLY A 25 -6.91 -1.15 -2.69
N TRP A 26 -5.69 -0.63 -2.68
CA TRP A 26 -4.76 -0.92 -1.60
C TRP A 26 -5.07 -0.04 -0.41
N LYS A 27 -4.74 -0.51 0.79
CA LYS A 27 -4.95 0.24 2.01
C LYS A 27 -3.66 0.31 2.78
N LEU A 28 -3.49 1.36 3.56
CA LEU A 28 -2.30 1.51 4.38
C LEU A 28 -2.35 0.50 5.50
N HIS A 29 -1.18 -0.07 5.82
CA HIS A 29 -1.08 -1.04 6.89
C HIS A 29 0.00 -0.54 7.85
N GLY A 30 -0.41 0.02 8.97
CA GLY A 30 0.54 0.56 9.93
C GLY A 30 1.02 1.93 9.54
N GLY A 31 1.99 2.43 10.27
CA GLY A 31 2.51 3.76 10.04
C GLY A 31 3.64 3.78 9.05
N LEU A 32 4.00 4.98 8.63
CA LEU A 32 5.09 5.19 7.73
C LEU A 32 6.41 4.99 8.46
N SER A 33 7.35 4.31 7.84
CA SER A 33 8.66 4.11 8.43
C SER A 33 9.64 5.03 7.72
N VAL A 34 10.43 5.76 8.48
CA VAL A 34 11.37 6.72 7.93
C VAL A 34 12.77 6.36 8.37
N GLY A 35 13.66 6.21 7.42
CA GLY A 35 15.05 5.93 7.69
C GLY A 35 15.82 6.52 6.54
N ARG A 36 16.68 5.72 5.89
CA ARG A 36 17.40 6.21 4.74
C ARG A 36 16.42 6.42 3.62
N VAL A 37 15.36 5.62 3.57
CA VAL A 37 14.31 5.76 2.59
C VAL A 37 13.01 5.72 3.34
N PHE A 38 11.93 6.14 2.69
CA PHE A 38 10.60 6.06 3.29
C PHE A 38 10.00 4.72 2.89
N MET A 39 9.39 4.03 3.83
CA MET A 39 8.76 2.76 3.55
C MET A 39 7.35 2.73 4.11
N GLN A 40 6.45 2.12 3.39
CA GLN A 40 5.07 2.01 3.83
C GLN A 40 4.51 0.66 3.42
N ALA A 41 3.96 -0.08 4.37
CA ALA A 41 3.34 -1.35 4.06
C ALA A 41 1.91 -1.10 3.63
N MET A 42 1.45 -1.84 2.66
CA MET A 42 0.08 -1.73 2.18
C MET A 42 -0.49 -3.10 1.93
N THR A 43 -1.78 -3.24 2.09
CA THR A 43 -2.46 -4.51 1.86
C THR A 43 -3.62 -4.30 0.91
N LYS A 44 -3.99 -5.35 0.21
CA LYS A 44 -5.11 -5.30 -0.71
C LYS A 44 -5.97 -6.52 -0.51
N GLN A 45 -7.27 -6.28 -0.39
CA GLN A 45 -8.19 -7.37 -0.19
C GLN A 45 -8.30 -8.20 -1.46
N ASP A 46 -8.42 -9.50 -1.29
CA ASP A 46 -8.55 -10.37 -2.44
C ASP A 46 -10.03 -10.41 -2.82
N ILE A 47 -10.38 -9.77 -3.89
CA ILE A 47 -11.73 -9.70 -4.32
C ILE A 47 -12.36 -11.02 -4.64
N LYS A 48 -11.60 -11.95 -5.10
CA LYS A 48 -12.09 -13.21 -5.35
C LYS A 48 -12.74 -13.85 -4.20
N SER A 49 -12.23 -13.69 -3.06
CA SER A 49 -12.75 -14.29 -1.88
C SER A 49 -14.14 -13.81 -1.64
N GLU A 50 -14.44 -12.61 -1.97
CA GLU A 50 -15.71 -12.09 -1.74
C GLU A 50 -16.72 -12.71 -2.65
N THR A 51 -16.36 -12.87 -3.88
CA THR A 51 -17.24 -13.39 -4.81
C THR A 51 -17.69 -14.75 -4.43
N LYS A 52 -16.83 -15.48 -3.82
CA LYS A 52 -17.19 -16.75 -3.43
C LYS A 52 -18.27 -16.78 -2.47
N LYS A 53 -18.34 -15.86 -1.64
CA LYS A 53 -19.30 -15.86 -0.65
C LYS A 53 -20.61 -15.75 -1.22
N GLY A 54 -20.71 -15.06 -2.22
CA GLY A 54 -21.99 -14.80 -2.81
C GLY A 54 -22.63 -16.06 -3.28
#